data_4f4996001366cab33e530a6be0acbca8
#
_entry.id   4f4996001366cab33e530a6be0acbca8
#
_cell.length_a   1.000
_cell.length_b   1.000
_cell.length_c   1.000
_cell.angle_alpha   90.00
_cell.angle_beta   90.00
_cell.angle_gamma   90.00
#
_symmetry.space_group_name_H-M   'P 1'
#
loop_
_entity.id
_entity.type
_entity.pdbx_description
1 polymer ?
#
loop_
_entity_poly.entity_id
_entity_poly.type
_entity_poly.pdbx_seq_one_letter_code
_entity_poly.pdbx_strand_id
1 'polypeptide(L)'
;MNKTATEKQKAKMKHIIDAAIRCFAVKGFHSTSTAEICHEAGMSPGNVFHYFPNKNSIIEAIALEDALLFDDIFCRYEAEEECIQAIIDLMKEIIELYNHPEYARISIEIFAEASRNASIHEIFIENERNNKQRLIAMLKNGIKKGQIDSTLEPEKIATWLLVIADGSMGRNIIDPEFNERENQTMLEVMLRKMLTKP
;
A
#
# COMPACT_ATOMS: atom_id res chain seq x y z
N MET A 1 12.41 -24.61 -18.82
CA MET A 1 12.50 -23.14 -18.96
C MET A 1 13.43 -22.62 -17.86
N ASN A 2 14.43 -21.82 -18.22
CA ASN A 2 15.59 -21.50 -17.40
C ASN A 2 15.24 -20.51 -16.27
N LYS A 3 15.31 -20.91 -15.00
CA LYS A 3 15.05 -20.06 -13.80
C LYS A 3 15.79 -18.70 -13.88
N THR A 4 17.02 -18.71 -14.36
CA THR A 4 17.89 -17.52 -14.52
C THR A 4 17.38 -16.51 -15.56
N ALA A 5 16.67 -16.94 -16.61
CA ALA A 5 16.11 -16.04 -17.62
C ALA A 5 14.89 -15.27 -17.05
N THR A 6 14.06 -15.96 -16.26
CA THR A 6 12.90 -15.37 -15.59
C THR A 6 13.31 -14.36 -14.52
N GLU A 7 14.38 -14.64 -13.75
CA GLU A 7 14.91 -13.71 -12.73
C GLU A 7 15.49 -12.43 -13.36
N LYS A 8 16.26 -12.58 -14.46
CA LYS A 8 16.78 -11.42 -15.23
C LYS A 8 15.66 -10.56 -15.81
N GLN A 9 14.56 -11.20 -16.26
CA GLN A 9 13.40 -10.47 -16.76
C GLN A 9 12.70 -9.69 -15.64
N LYS A 10 12.43 -10.31 -14.50
CA LYS A 10 11.86 -9.66 -13.33
C LYS A 10 12.71 -8.48 -12.86
N ALA A 11 14.04 -8.65 -12.78
CA ALA A 11 14.94 -7.58 -12.38
C ALA A 11 14.89 -6.37 -13.34
N LYS A 12 14.77 -6.61 -14.66
CA LYS A 12 14.60 -5.52 -15.62
C LYS A 12 13.25 -4.83 -15.54
N MET A 13 12.18 -5.58 -15.32
CA MET A 13 10.85 -5.01 -15.07
C MET A 13 10.87 -4.12 -13.82
N LYS A 14 11.43 -4.62 -12.71
CA LYS A 14 11.59 -3.86 -11.47
C LYS A 14 12.40 -2.57 -11.69
N HIS A 15 13.49 -2.64 -12.42
CA HIS A 15 14.30 -1.46 -12.74
C HIS A 15 13.53 -0.38 -13.51
N ILE A 16 12.66 -0.79 -14.47
CA ILE A 16 11.78 0.15 -15.20
C ILE A 16 10.72 0.73 -14.27
N ILE A 17 10.12 -0.09 -13.41
CA ILE A 17 9.12 0.33 -12.40
C ILE A 17 9.74 1.37 -11.46
N ASP A 18 10.92 1.12 -10.92
CA ASP A 18 11.59 2.05 -10.01
C ASP A 18 11.92 3.39 -10.69
N ALA A 19 12.35 3.36 -11.95
CA ALA A 19 12.55 4.58 -12.74
C ALA A 19 11.24 5.35 -12.96
N ALA A 20 10.15 4.65 -13.26
CA ALA A 20 8.83 5.26 -13.44
C ALA A 20 8.30 5.87 -12.14
N ILE A 21 8.46 5.19 -11.00
CA ILE A 21 8.09 5.71 -9.66
C ILE A 21 8.78 7.03 -9.41
N ARG A 22 10.10 7.14 -9.64
CA ARG A 22 10.84 8.40 -9.48
C ARG A 22 10.30 9.50 -10.39
N CYS A 23 10.02 9.20 -11.66
CA CYS A 23 9.45 10.17 -12.59
C CYS A 23 8.04 10.63 -12.16
N PHE A 24 7.17 9.70 -11.79
CA PHE A 24 5.80 9.99 -11.38
C PHE A 24 5.76 10.78 -10.06
N ALA A 25 6.62 10.43 -9.09
CA ALA A 25 6.69 11.14 -7.81
C ALA A 25 7.13 12.61 -7.96
N VAL A 26 7.85 12.96 -9.03
CA VAL A 26 8.32 14.35 -9.28
C VAL A 26 7.36 15.14 -10.15
N LYS A 27 6.82 14.53 -11.22
CA LYS A 27 6.07 15.24 -12.26
C LYS A 27 4.59 14.86 -12.33
N GLY A 28 4.20 13.81 -11.62
CA GLY A 28 2.88 13.19 -11.75
C GLY A 28 2.79 12.26 -12.96
N PHE A 29 1.79 11.40 -12.96
CA PHE A 29 1.59 10.39 -14.00
C PHE A 29 1.38 11.03 -15.38
N HIS A 30 0.46 12.00 -15.49
CA HIS A 30 0.09 12.58 -16.78
C HIS A 30 1.23 13.36 -17.45
N SER A 31 1.99 14.11 -16.66
CA SER A 31 3.06 14.98 -17.16
C SER A 31 4.35 14.21 -17.47
N THR A 32 4.46 12.96 -17.03
CA THR A 32 5.61 12.10 -17.33
C THR A 32 5.44 11.43 -18.68
N SER A 33 6.42 11.58 -19.56
CA SER A 33 6.50 10.87 -20.83
C SER A 33 7.23 9.53 -20.71
N THR A 34 6.93 8.60 -21.61
CA THR A 34 7.68 7.33 -21.69
C THR A 34 9.15 7.53 -22.03
N ALA A 35 9.49 8.61 -22.77
CA ALA A 35 10.88 8.94 -23.07
C ALA A 35 11.67 9.31 -21.81
N GLU A 36 11.05 10.02 -20.86
CA GLU A 36 11.65 10.35 -19.57
C GLU A 36 11.89 9.10 -18.72
N ILE A 37 10.93 8.16 -18.72
CA ILE A 37 11.10 6.88 -18.03
C ILE A 37 12.25 6.08 -18.64
N CYS A 38 12.35 6.04 -19.97
CA CYS A 38 13.47 5.37 -20.66
C CYS A 38 14.81 6.00 -20.31
N HIS A 39 14.88 7.34 -20.26
CA HIS A 39 16.08 8.08 -19.88
C HIS A 39 16.48 7.78 -18.43
N GLU A 40 15.52 7.85 -17.51
CA GLU A 40 15.73 7.57 -16.09
C GLU A 40 16.17 6.11 -15.84
N ALA A 41 15.61 5.16 -16.61
CA ALA A 41 15.99 3.76 -16.56
C ALA A 41 17.34 3.48 -17.27
N GLY A 42 17.92 4.43 -18.00
CA GLY A 42 19.11 4.19 -18.82
C GLY A 42 18.89 3.14 -19.92
N MET A 43 17.64 3.00 -20.41
CA MET A 43 17.25 1.97 -21.37
C MET A 43 16.71 2.60 -22.66
N SER A 44 16.95 1.92 -23.80
CA SER A 44 16.36 2.35 -25.07
C SER A 44 14.82 2.17 -25.05
N PRO A 45 14.06 3.02 -25.76
CA PRO A 45 12.60 2.88 -25.86
C PRO A 45 12.16 1.48 -26.28
N GLY A 46 12.79 0.87 -27.28
CA GLY A 46 12.47 -0.50 -27.72
C GLY A 46 12.67 -1.54 -26.63
N ASN A 47 13.64 -1.34 -25.73
CA ASN A 47 13.86 -2.24 -24.60
C ASN A 47 12.80 -2.05 -23.50
N VAL A 48 12.38 -0.82 -23.22
CA VAL A 48 11.29 -0.55 -22.26
C VAL A 48 9.97 -1.08 -22.78
N PHE A 49 9.62 -0.79 -24.05
CA PHE A 49 8.38 -1.25 -24.67
C PHE A 49 8.29 -2.78 -24.84
N HIS A 50 9.41 -3.48 -24.81
CA HIS A 50 9.40 -4.94 -24.76
C HIS A 50 8.80 -5.48 -23.46
N TYR A 51 8.97 -4.77 -22.32
CA TYR A 51 8.43 -5.16 -21.03
C TYR A 51 7.08 -4.50 -20.73
N PHE A 52 6.93 -3.25 -21.10
CA PHE A 52 5.75 -2.43 -20.84
C PHE A 52 5.31 -1.73 -22.13
N PRO A 53 4.24 -2.19 -22.77
CA PRO A 53 3.82 -1.70 -24.08
C PRO A 53 3.39 -0.23 -24.08
N ASN A 54 3.03 0.31 -22.91
CA ASN A 54 2.63 1.70 -22.74
C ASN A 54 2.80 2.15 -21.28
N LYS A 55 2.60 3.44 -21.01
CA LYS A 55 2.72 4.04 -19.67
C LYS A 55 1.69 3.47 -18.68
N ASN A 56 0.47 3.16 -19.14
CA ASN A 56 -0.57 2.55 -18.29
C ASN A 56 -0.14 1.18 -17.75
N SER A 57 0.49 0.34 -18.57
CA SER A 57 0.97 -0.96 -18.09
C SER A 57 2.07 -0.85 -17.03
N ILE A 58 2.80 0.26 -16.97
CA ILE A 58 3.79 0.51 -15.91
C ILE A 58 3.07 0.86 -14.59
N ILE A 59 2.09 1.77 -14.62
CA ILE A 59 1.37 2.14 -13.38
C ILE A 59 0.49 1.00 -12.85
N GLU A 60 -0.06 0.16 -13.75
CA GLU A 60 -0.73 -1.08 -13.36
C GLU A 60 0.23 -2.04 -12.64
N ALA A 61 1.46 -2.17 -13.14
CA ALA A 61 2.48 -2.99 -12.49
C ALA A 61 2.91 -2.42 -11.13
N ILE A 62 2.97 -1.09 -10.98
CA ILE A 62 3.21 -0.44 -9.68
C ILE A 62 2.09 -0.78 -8.70
N ALA A 63 0.83 -0.70 -9.10
CA ALA A 63 -0.32 -1.04 -8.27
C ALA A 63 -0.34 -2.53 -7.87
N LEU A 64 0.13 -3.42 -8.74
CA LEU A 64 0.28 -4.85 -8.42
C LEU A 64 1.46 -5.12 -7.46
N GLU A 65 2.59 -4.40 -7.60
CA GLU A 65 3.70 -4.48 -6.63
C GLU A 65 3.26 -3.99 -5.25
N ASP A 66 2.42 -2.96 -5.19
CA ASP A 66 1.82 -2.46 -3.96
C ASP A 66 0.97 -3.54 -3.27
N ALA A 67 0.15 -4.29 -4.01
CA ALA A 67 -0.60 -5.42 -3.47
C ALA A 67 0.32 -6.49 -2.83
N LEU A 68 1.43 -6.81 -3.47
CA LEU A 68 2.40 -7.77 -2.93
C LEU A 68 3.08 -7.24 -1.67
N LEU A 69 3.37 -5.95 -1.60
CA LEU A 69 3.92 -5.31 -0.40
C LEU A 69 2.94 -5.43 0.78
N PHE A 70 1.64 -5.15 0.55
CA PHE A 70 0.62 -5.33 1.58
C PHE A 70 0.47 -6.79 2.00
N ASP A 71 0.53 -7.74 1.06
CA ASP A 71 0.54 -9.16 1.39
C ASP A 71 1.67 -9.51 2.37
N ASP A 72 2.89 -9.03 2.12
CA ASP A 72 4.04 -9.25 2.98
C ASP A 72 3.86 -8.60 4.37
N ILE A 73 3.29 -7.39 4.41
CA ILE A 73 2.99 -6.69 5.68
C ILE A 73 1.99 -7.51 6.50
N PHE A 74 0.86 -7.88 5.93
CA PHE A 74 -0.16 -8.66 6.63
C PHE A 74 0.35 -10.01 7.11
N CYS A 75 1.15 -10.73 6.29
CA CYS A 75 1.71 -12.04 6.67
C CYS A 75 2.55 -11.98 7.95
N ARG A 76 3.15 -10.85 8.29
CA ARG A 76 3.94 -10.70 9.52
C ARG A 76 3.09 -10.69 10.79
N TYR A 77 1.84 -10.22 10.69
CA TYR A 77 1.01 -9.96 11.87
C TYR A 77 -0.20 -10.87 12.03
N GLU A 78 -0.73 -11.45 10.95
CA GLU A 78 -1.99 -12.21 11.01
C GLU A 78 -1.90 -13.54 11.79
N ALA A 79 -0.70 -14.06 12.00
CA ALA A 79 -0.46 -15.29 12.75
C ALA A 79 -0.10 -15.05 14.21
N GLU A 80 0.03 -13.78 14.66
CA GLU A 80 0.43 -13.43 16.01
C GLU A 80 -0.65 -13.83 17.04
N GLU A 81 -0.20 -14.24 18.24
CA GLU A 81 -1.12 -14.69 19.31
C GLU A 81 -1.84 -13.51 19.98
N GLU A 82 -1.16 -12.39 20.18
CA GLU A 82 -1.67 -11.17 20.78
C GLU A 82 -2.39 -10.33 19.75
N CYS A 83 -3.66 -10.64 19.47
CA CYS A 83 -4.41 -10.11 18.35
C CYS A 83 -4.54 -8.58 18.34
N ILE A 84 -4.73 -7.94 19.52
CA ILE A 84 -4.83 -6.47 19.61
C ILE A 84 -3.48 -5.85 19.25
N GLN A 85 -2.38 -6.39 19.81
CA GLN A 85 -1.05 -5.87 19.52
C GLN A 85 -0.69 -6.05 18.05
N ALA A 86 -1.01 -7.21 17.47
CA ALA A 86 -0.80 -7.49 16.05
C ALA A 86 -1.51 -6.48 15.13
N ILE A 87 -2.77 -6.14 15.44
CA ILE A 87 -3.52 -5.12 14.67
C ILE A 87 -2.90 -3.73 14.85
N ILE A 88 -2.46 -3.38 16.06
CA ILE A 88 -1.80 -2.10 16.32
C ILE A 88 -0.50 -1.99 15.54
N ASP A 89 0.34 -3.02 15.56
CA ASP A 89 1.63 -3.02 14.90
C ASP A 89 1.48 -3.03 13.37
N LEU A 90 0.52 -3.78 12.85
CA LEU A 90 0.11 -3.72 11.44
C LEU A 90 -0.29 -2.29 11.03
N MET A 91 -1.14 -1.64 11.82
CA MET A 91 -1.61 -0.29 11.51
C MET A 91 -0.48 0.74 11.59
N LYS A 92 0.43 0.61 12.57
CA LYS A 92 1.63 1.46 12.67
C LYS A 92 2.51 1.32 11.44
N GLU A 93 2.78 0.10 10.99
CA GLU A 93 3.61 -0.14 9.82
C GLU A 93 2.98 0.42 8.53
N ILE A 94 1.66 0.22 8.34
CA ILE A 94 0.94 0.79 7.18
C ILE A 94 1.00 2.32 7.19
N ILE A 95 0.78 2.95 8.35
CA ILE A 95 0.81 4.41 8.48
C ILE A 95 2.24 4.94 8.28
N GLU A 96 3.26 4.25 8.78
CA GLU A 96 4.67 4.59 8.53
C GLU A 96 4.99 4.55 7.03
N LEU A 97 4.57 3.49 6.34
CA LEU A 97 4.71 3.36 4.89
C LEU A 97 4.00 4.51 4.16
N TYR A 98 2.76 4.84 4.53
CA TYR A 98 1.98 5.92 3.92
C TYR A 98 2.56 7.31 4.16
N ASN A 99 3.39 7.49 5.19
CA ASN A 99 4.08 8.75 5.46
C ASN A 99 5.52 8.78 4.90
N HIS A 100 6.01 7.68 4.30
CA HIS A 100 7.28 7.72 3.57
C HIS A 100 7.14 8.62 2.33
N PRO A 101 7.98 9.66 2.15
CA PRO A 101 7.74 10.71 1.17
C PRO A 101 7.58 10.25 -0.28
N GLU A 102 8.36 9.25 -0.71
CA GLU A 102 8.26 8.70 -2.08
C GLU A 102 7.01 7.86 -2.24
N TYR A 103 6.71 7.02 -1.23
CA TYR A 103 5.54 6.16 -1.24
C TYR A 103 4.25 6.98 -1.23
N ALA A 104 4.15 7.99 -0.36
CA ALA A 104 2.99 8.88 -0.30
C ALA A 104 2.67 9.53 -1.65
N ARG A 105 3.71 10.05 -2.33
CA ARG A 105 3.54 10.71 -3.64
C ARG A 105 3.02 9.76 -4.70
N ILE A 106 3.62 8.56 -4.82
CA ILE A 106 3.18 7.61 -5.85
C ILE A 106 1.79 7.03 -5.53
N SER A 107 1.47 6.79 -4.26
CA SER A 107 0.15 6.30 -3.85
C SER A 107 -0.95 7.30 -4.16
N ILE A 108 -0.72 8.60 -3.94
CA ILE A 108 -1.65 9.68 -4.34
C ILE A 108 -1.87 9.68 -5.87
N GLU A 109 -0.81 9.51 -6.66
CA GLU A 109 -0.91 9.42 -8.13
C GLU A 109 -1.72 8.19 -8.58
N ILE A 110 -1.46 7.01 -7.97
CA ILE A 110 -2.22 5.79 -8.27
C ILE A 110 -3.69 5.95 -7.88
N PHE A 111 -3.98 6.53 -6.72
CA PHE A 111 -5.34 6.79 -6.26
C PHE A 111 -6.08 7.75 -7.21
N ALA A 112 -5.40 8.83 -7.63
CA ALA A 112 -5.95 9.75 -8.61
C ALA A 112 -6.22 9.08 -9.96
N GLU A 113 -5.34 8.19 -10.43
CA GLU A 113 -5.56 7.42 -11.66
C GLU A 113 -6.67 6.38 -11.51
N ALA A 114 -6.77 5.68 -10.38
CA ALA A 114 -7.85 4.73 -10.12
C ALA A 114 -9.24 5.36 -10.25
N SER A 115 -9.37 6.66 -9.98
CA SER A 115 -10.65 7.38 -10.13
C SER A 115 -11.13 7.56 -11.59
N ARG A 116 -10.26 7.34 -12.58
CA ARG A 116 -10.53 7.61 -14.01
C ARG A 116 -10.07 6.52 -14.98
N ASN A 117 -9.31 5.55 -14.52
CA ASN A 117 -8.81 4.44 -15.31
C ASN A 117 -9.37 3.11 -14.78
N ALA A 118 -10.23 2.46 -15.56
CA ALA A 118 -10.95 1.27 -15.13
C ALA A 118 -10.02 0.09 -14.74
N SER A 119 -8.92 -0.12 -15.47
CA SER A 119 -8.00 -1.23 -15.15
C SER A 119 -7.28 -1.02 -13.82
N ILE A 120 -6.85 0.21 -13.54
CA ILE A 120 -6.22 0.55 -12.25
C ILE A 120 -7.27 0.49 -11.12
N HIS A 121 -8.48 0.97 -11.40
CA HIS A 121 -9.61 0.90 -10.46
C HIS A 121 -9.93 -0.54 -10.03
N GLU A 122 -9.97 -1.49 -10.97
CA GLU A 122 -10.20 -2.90 -10.67
C GLU A 122 -9.11 -3.48 -9.76
N ILE A 123 -7.83 -3.19 -10.04
CA ILE A 123 -6.70 -3.61 -9.21
C ILE A 123 -6.85 -3.02 -7.79
N PHE A 124 -7.18 -1.74 -7.71
CA PHE A 124 -7.33 -1.03 -6.44
C PHE A 124 -8.46 -1.60 -5.59
N ILE A 125 -9.64 -1.84 -6.17
CA ILE A 125 -10.79 -2.46 -5.47
C ILE A 125 -10.45 -3.88 -4.99
N GLU A 126 -9.74 -4.66 -5.78
CA GLU A 126 -9.38 -6.03 -5.39
C GLU A 126 -8.39 -6.00 -4.21
N ASN A 127 -7.38 -5.12 -4.24
CA ASN A 127 -6.44 -4.95 -3.15
C ASN A 127 -7.15 -4.51 -1.85
N GLU A 128 -8.04 -3.52 -1.96
CA GLU A 128 -8.85 -3.04 -0.83
C GLU A 128 -9.73 -4.17 -0.24
N ARG A 129 -10.37 -4.95 -1.10
CA ARG A 129 -11.18 -6.10 -0.68
C ARG A 129 -10.33 -7.13 0.07
N ASN A 130 -9.16 -7.47 -0.46
CA ASN A 130 -8.26 -8.43 0.15
C ASN A 130 -7.76 -7.95 1.52
N ASN A 131 -7.28 -6.71 1.62
CA ASN A 131 -6.82 -6.11 2.87
C ASN A 131 -7.93 -6.09 3.92
N LYS A 132 -9.13 -5.68 3.53
CA LYS A 132 -10.31 -5.68 4.40
C LYS A 132 -10.66 -7.06 4.91
N GLN A 133 -10.65 -8.08 4.05
CA GLN A 133 -10.97 -9.46 4.46
C GLN A 133 -9.92 -10.00 5.47
N ARG A 134 -8.66 -9.68 5.29
CA ARG A 134 -7.60 -10.05 6.23
C ARG A 134 -7.78 -9.38 7.59
N LEU A 135 -8.07 -8.07 7.63
CA LEU A 135 -8.41 -7.36 8.86
C LEU A 135 -9.63 -7.99 9.57
N ILE A 136 -10.69 -8.31 8.83
CA ILE A 136 -11.88 -8.98 9.37
C ILE A 136 -11.51 -10.32 9.99
N ALA A 137 -10.63 -11.10 9.35
CA ALA A 137 -10.17 -12.39 9.87
C ALA A 137 -9.38 -12.22 11.18
N MET A 138 -8.46 -11.24 11.26
CA MET A 138 -7.71 -10.91 12.48
C MET A 138 -8.64 -10.48 13.62
N LEU A 139 -9.61 -9.60 13.35
CA LEU A 139 -10.61 -9.16 14.32
C LEU A 139 -11.47 -10.33 14.83
N LYS A 140 -11.98 -11.17 13.95
CA LYS A 140 -12.76 -12.37 14.32
C LYS A 140 -11.94 -13.35 15.17
N ASN A 141 -10.66 -13.52 14.86
CA ASN A 141 -9.76 -14.33 15.67
C ASN A 141 -9.57 -13.76 17.08
N GLY A 142 -9.37 -12.43 17.20
CA GLY A 142 -9.25 -11.77 18.50
C GLY A 142 -10.53 -11.83 19.33
N ILE A 143 -11.70 -11.70 18.71
CA ILE A 143 -13.01 -11.90 19.38
C ILE A 143 -13.14 -13.34 19.87
N LYS A 144 -12.82 -14.32 19.04
CA LYS A 144 -12.87 -15.74 19.40
C LYS A 144 -11.95 -16.07 20.58
N LYS A 145 -10.77 -15.44 20.65
CA LYS A 145 -9.82 -15.59 21.77
C LYS A 145 -10.21 -14.79 23.02
N GLY A 146 -11.25 -13.96 22.95
CA GLY A 146 -11.70 -13.09 24.05
C GLY A 146 -10.80 -11.87 24.30
N GLN A 147 -9.88 -11.58 23.40
CA GLN A 147 -8.98 -10.41 23.46
C GLN A 147 -9.66 -9.13 22.96
N ILE A 148 -10.53 -9.24 21.97
CA ILE A 148 -11.27 -8.12 21.38
C ILE A 148 -12.73 -8.18 21.87
N ASP A 149 -13.34 -7.02 22.05
CA ASP A 149 -14.73 -6.88 22.48
C ASP A 149 -15.68 -7.56 21.48
N SER A 150 -16.43 -8.55 21.97
CA SER A 150 -17.37 -9.35 21.17
C SER A 150 -18.63 -8.59 20.74
N THR A 151 -18.84 -7.37 21.21
CA THR A 151 -19.96 -6.51 20.77
C THR A 151 -19.63 -5.73 19.51
N LEU A 152 -18.36 -5.70 19.10
CA LEU A 152 -17.90 -5.02 17.89
C LEU A 152 -18.26 -5.81 16.63
N GLU A 153 -18.60 -5.09 15.56
CA GLU A 153 -18.84 -5.66 14.23
C GLU A 153 -17.53 -5.64 13.41
N PRO A 154 -16.86 -6.78 13.18
CA PRO A 154 -15.56 -6.83 12.54
C PRO A 154 -15.50 -6.13 11.19
N GLU A 155 -16.58 -6.23 10.40
CA GLU A 155 -16.69 -5.63 9.08
C GLU A 155 -16.66 -4.09 9.13
N LYS A 156 -17.30 -3.51 10.15
CA LYS A 156 -17.31 -2.05 10.36
C LYS A 156 -15.99 -1.57 10.93
N ILE A 157 -15.42 -2.30 11.90
CA ILE A 157 -14.11 -1.97 12.46
C ILE A 157 -13.03 -2.03 11.39
N ALA A 158 -12.98 -3.08 10.57
CA ALA A 158 -12.03 -3.19 9.47
C ALA A 158 -12.13 -1.99 8.51
N THR A 159 -13.35 -1.54 8.18
CA THR A 159 -13.54 -0.35 7.36
C THR A 159 -12.94 0.90 8.00
N TRP A 160 -13.16 1.11 9.30
CA TRP A 160 -12.61 2.28 9.97
C TRP A 160 -11.09 2.22 10.16
N LEU A 161 -10.50 1.03 10.31
CA LEU A 161 -9.05 0.84 10.31
C LEU A 161 -8.44 1.28 8.97
N LEU A 162 -9.04 0.87 7.85
CA LEU A 162 -8.62 1.31 6.52
C LEU A 162 -8.79 2.83 6.33
N VAL A 163 -9.92 3.40 6.75
CA VAL A 163 -10.15 4.87 6.71
C VAL A 163 -9.09 5.63 7.52
N ILE A 164 -8.67 5.09 8.68
CA ILE A 164 -7.60 5.69 9.49
C ILE A 164 -6.26 5.63 8.74
N ALA A 165 -5.94 4.49 8.13
CA ALA A 165 -4.72 4.33 7.33
C ALA A 165 -4.71 5.29 6.14
N ASP A 166 -5.78 5.30 5.33
CA ASP A 166 -5.91 6.18 4.15
C ASP A 166 -5.87 7.66 4.53
N GLY A 167 -6.52 8.03 5.63
CA GLY A 167 -6.51 9.40 6.15
C GLY A 167 -5.14 9.87 6.63
N SER A 168 -4.21 8.96 6.89
CA SER A 168 -2.82 9.28 7.24
C SER A 168 -1.92 9.51 6.03
N MET A 169 -2.34 9.05 4.83
CA MET A 169 -1.53 9.10 3.62
C MET A 169 -1.12 10.52 3.27
N GLY A 170 0.18 10.77 3.27
CA GLY A 170 0.74 12.09 2.97
C GLY A 170 0.38 13.18 3.99
N ARG A 171 -0.03 12.81 5.20
CA ARG A 171 -0.37 13.80 6.24
C ARG A 171 0.75 14.77 6.50
N ASN A 172 1.99 14.31 6.48
CA ASN A 172 3.20 15.13 6.62
C ASN A 172 3.43 16.12 5.46
N ILE A 173 2.78 15.93 4.30
CA ILE A 173 2.82 16.87 3.18
C ILE A 173 1.93 18.09 3.47
N ILE A 174 0.79 17.86 4.14
CA ILE A 174 -0.23 18.88 4.41
C ILE A 174 0.05 19.59 5.75
N ASP A 175 0.57 18.86 6.72
CA ASP A 175 0.84 19.31 8.07
C ASP A 175 2.32 19.09 8.42
N PRO A 176 3.18 20.12 8.23
CA PRO A 176 4.62 20.00 8.50
C PRO A 176 4.96 19.75 9.97
N GLU A 177 4.04 20.00 10.89
CA GLU A 177 4.20 19.73 12.32
C GLU A 177 3.78 18.30 12.70
N PHE A 178 3.22 17.53 11.74
CA PHE A 178 2.83 16.15 11.98
C PHE A 178 4.07 15.30 12.28
N ASN A 179 4.23 14.95 13.55
CA ASN A 179 5.28 14.06 14.01
C ASN A 179 4.72 12.64 14.12
N GLU A 180 5.17 11.77 13.25
CA GLU A 180 4.70 10.40 13.18
C GLU A 180 4.94 9.63 14.48
N ARG A 181 6.13 9.75 15.10
CA ARG A 181 6.46 9.03 16.34
C ARG A 181 5.57 9.41 17.52
N GLU A 182 5.26 10.70 17.67
CA GLU A 182 4.34 11.18 18.70
C GLU A 182 2.92 10.70 18.44
N ASN A 183 2.50 10.71 17.18
CA ASN A 183 1.17 10.27 16.78
C ASN A 183 0.99 8.75 16.83
N GLN A 184 2.03 7.93 16.67
CA GLN A 184 1.96 6.47 16.85
C GLN A 184 1.52 6.09 18.27
N THR A 185 1.97 6.80 19.29
CA THR A 185 1.52 6.56 20.68
C THR A 185 0.03 6.83 20.85
N MET A 186 -0.47 7.93 20.27
CA MET A 186 -1.89 8.26 20.33
C MET A 186 -2.72 7.26 19.50
N LEU A 187 -2.25 6.85 18.32
CA LEU A 187 -2.87 5.80 17.51
C LEU A 187 -3.05 4.51 18.32
N GLU A 188 -2.00 4.06 19.00
CA GLU A 188 -2.08 2.87 19.87
C GLU A 188 -3.14 3.02 20.95
N VAL A 189 -3.18 4.15 21.65
CA VAL A 189 -4.20 4.44 22.68
C VAL A 189 -5.61 4.40 22.08
N MET A 190 -5.81 4.99 20.90
CA MET A 190 -7.11 5.00 20.23
C MET A 190 -7.53 3.58 19.83
N LEU A 191 -6.64 2.81 19.20
CA LEU A 191 -6.92 1.45 18.75
C LEU A 191 -7.21 0.51 19.94
N ARG A 192 -6.41 0.59 21.02
CA ARG A 192 -6.69 -0.19 22.25
C ARG A 192 -8.07 0.12 22.81
N LYS A 193 -8.42 1.41 22.98
CA LYS A 193 -9.74 1.81 23.45
C LYS A 193 -10.88 1.38 22.53
N MET A 194 -10.65 1.37 21.23
CA MET A 194 -11.65 0.93 20.26
C MET A 194 -11.88 -0.58 20.31
N LEU A 195 -10.83 -1.37 20.55
CA LEU A 195 -10.86 -2.83 20.44
C LEU A 195 -11.17 -3.53 21.77
N THR A 196 -10.95 -2.86 22.92
CA THR A 196 -11.21 -3.45 24.25
C THR A 196 -12.57 -3.05 24.79
N LYS A 197 -13.09 -3.88 25.68
CA LYS A 197 -14.29 -3.52 26.48
C LYS A 197 -14.01 -2.27 27.33
N PRO A 198 -15.04 -1.41 27.54
CA PRO A 198 -14.95 -0.29 28.46
C PRO A 198 -14.58 -0.71 29.88
#